data_1103f297f5a390f52ff39e9e54df3b7e
#
_entry.id   1103f297f5a390f52ff39e9e54df3b7e
#
_cell.length_a   1.000
_cell.length_b   1.000
_cell.length_c   1.000
_cell.angle_alpha   90.00
_cell.angle_beta   90.00
_cell.angle_gamma   90.00
#
_symmetry.space_group_name_H-M   'P 1'
#
loop_
_entity.id
_entity.type
_entity.pdbx_description
1 polymer ?
#
loop_
_entity_poly.entity_id
_entity_poly.type
_entity_poly.pdbx_seq_one_letter_code
_entity_poly.pdbx_strand_id
1 'polypeptide(L)'
;MKKYKNKIFIIGGASSVTKSSLSFELMKKYGIIHKLGSGFIREMAKSFITKKNNKYLYTHSFETNLKSPIKNLYLQSLPLKRMFQNAINRANREGTSLIIEGVNIIPGLMEFNEIDKKILLIVKDEKKHLKMIKKNDTHKLRVVNDKYFKNIRAIQHQLILRAKKYNWKIIDRTIIK
;
A
#
# COMPACT_ATOMS: atom_id res chain seq x y z
N MET A 1 -22.85 -22.20 -17.98
CA MET A 1 -21.69 -21.26 -18.04
C MET A 1 -21.09 -21.15 -16.63
N LYS A 2 -19.81 -21.51 -16.43
CA LYS A 2 -19.10 -21.26 -15.17
C LYS A 2 -18.99 -19.75 -14.99
N LYS A 3 -19.68 -19.20 -14.00
CA LYS A 3 -19.60 -17.78 -13.64
C LYS A 3 -18.13 -17.49 -13.25
N TYR A 4 -17.41 -16.76 -14.07
CA TYR A 4 -16.05 -16.33 -13.75
C TYR A 4 -16.13 -15.49 -12.48
N LYS A 5 -15.59 -16.01 -11.37
CA LYS A 5 -15.52 -15.25 -10.13
C LYS A 5 -14.40 -14.22 -10.28
N ASN A 6 -14.72 -12.94 -10.19
CA ASN A 6 -13.74 -11.87 -10.17
C ASN A 6 -12.75 -12.05 -9.01
N LYS A 7 -11.54 -11.50 -9.13
CA LYS A 7 -10.48 -11.58 -8.11
C LYS A 7 -10.13 -10.20 -7.61
N ILE A 8 -10.24 -10.01 -6.31
CA ILE A 8 -9.87 -8.76 -5.63
C ILE A 8 -8.63 -8.99 -4.76
N PHE A 9 -7.52 -8.34 -5.09
CA PHE A 9 -6.29 -8.42 -4.32
C PHE A 9 -5.93 -7.07 -3.72
N ILE A 10 -5.54 -7.05 -2.43
CA ILE A 10 -4.99 -5.86 -1.79
C ILE A 10 -3.55 -6.11 -1.36
N ILE A 11 -2.66 -5.15 -1.65
CA ILE A 11 -1.22 -5.27 -1.45
C ILE A 11 -0.72 -4.06 -0.68
N GLY A 12 -0.40 -4.28 0.59
CA GLY A 12 0.23 -3.29 1.46
C GLY A 12 1.75 -3.44 1.53
N GLY A 13 2.40 -2.47 2.14
CA GLY A 13 3.84 -2.50 2.43
C GLY A 13 4.45 -1.10 2.46
N ALA A 14 5.57 -0.95 3.15
CA ALA A 14 6.30 0.30 3.25
C ALA A 14 6.81 0.80 1.88
N SER A 15 7.47 1.94 1.84
CA SER A 15 8.07 2.46 0.60
C SER A 15 9.11 1.49 0.05
N SER A 16 9.21 1.41 -1.28
CA SER A 16 10.25 0.66 -2.03
C SER A 16 10.35 -0.85 -1.75
N VAL A 17 9.23 -1.51 -1.38
CA VAL A 17 9.17 -2.98 -1.23
C VAL A 17 8.59 -3.71 -2.45
N THR A 18 8.70 -3.12 -3.65
CA THR A 18 8.28 -3.71 -4.94
C THR A 18 6.79 -4.09 -5.07
N LYS A 19 5.89 -3.31 -4.44
CA LYS A 19 4.44 -3.55 -4.54
C LYS A 19 3.94 -3.53 -5.99
N SER A 20 4.34 -2.53 -6.76
CA SER A 20 3.92 -2.40 -8.15
C SER A 20 4.44 -3.55 -9.02
N SER A 21 5.67 -4.05 -8.77
CA SER A 21 6.20 -5.22 -9.48
C SER A 21 5.35 -6.46 -9.23
N LEU A 22 5.03 -6.76 -7.96
CA LEU A 22 4.14 -7.88 -7.64
C LEU A 22 2.75 -7.69 -8.26
N SER A 23 2.24 -6.45 -8.27
CA SER A 23 0.94 -6.18 -8.90
C SER A 23 0.96 -6.54 -10.39
N PHE A 24 2.00 -6.17 -11.13
CA PHE A 24 2.14 -6.55 -12.55
C PHE A 24 2.31 -8.06 -12.74
N GLU A 25 3.09 -8.74 -11.88
CA GLU A 25 3.20 -10.20 -11.88
C GLU A 25 1.81 -10.87 -11.74
N LEU A 26 1.00 -10.37 -10.79
CA LEU A 26 -0.34 -10.90 -10.54
C LEU A 26 -1.33 -10.54 -11.66
N MET A 27 -1.25 -9.32 -12.22
CA MET A 27 -2.05 -8.90 -13.37
C MET A 27 -1.83 -9.87 -14.55
N LYS A 28 -0.56 -10.13 -14.91
CA LYS A 28 -0.21 -11.08 -15.96
C LYS A 28 -0.69 -12.50 -15.65
N LYS A 29 -0.45 -12.98 -14.42
CA LYS A 29 -0.80 -14.34 -14.01
C LYS A 29 -2.30 -14.62 -14.03
N TYR A 30 -3.13 -13.64 -13.66
CA TYR A 30 -4.58 -13.82 -13.48
C TYR A 30 -5.43 -13.10 -14.52
N GLY A 31 -4.81 -12.47 -15.54
CA GLY A 31 -5.54 -11.69 -16.55
C GLY A 31 -6.25 -10.46 -15.96
N ILE A 32 -5.71 -9.86 -14.89
CA ILE A 32 -6.32 -8.69 -14.24
C ILE A 32 -5.88 -7.44 -14.99
N ILE A 33 -6.82 -6.62 -15.42
CA ILE A 33 -6.55 -5.38 -16.18
C ILE A 33 -6.68 -4.12 -15.32
N HIS A 34 -7.38 -4.19 -14.19
CA HIS A 34 -7.60 -3.02 -13.32
C HIS A 34 -6.63 -3.01 -12.14
N LYS A 35 -5.89 -1.90 -12.01
CA LYS A 35 -4.98 -1.65 -10.88
C LYS A 35 -5.16 -0.23 -10.36
N LEU A 36 -5.30 -0.09 -9.03
CA LEU A 36 -5.34 1.20 -8.34
C LEU A 36 -4.16 1.33 -7.40
N GLY A 37 -3.38 2.40 -7.58
CA GLY A 37 -2.30 2.79 -6.66
C GLY A 37 -2.81 3.74 -5.57
N SER A 38 -2.53 3.45 -4.31
CA SER A 38 -3.01 4.28 -3.18
C SER A 38 -2.48 5.73 -3.24
N GLY A 39 -1.32 5.94 -3.86
CA GLY A 39 -0.75 7.28 -4.05
C GLY A 39 -1.65 8.17 -4.91
N PHE A 40 -2.14 7.66 -6.03
CA PHE A 40 -3.06 8.41 -6.90
C PHE A 40 -4.41 8.66 -6.23
N ILE A 41 -4.96 7.65 -5.53
CA ILE A 41 -6.20 7.84 -4.75
C ILE A 41 -6.02 8.94 -3.71
N ARG A 42 -4.85 9.00 -3.03
CA ARG A 42 -4.54 10.07 -2.09
C ARG A 42 -4.49 11.44 -2.78
N GLU A 43 -3.89 11.55 -3.95
CA GLU A 43 -3.87 12.83 -4.69
C GLU A 43 -5.30 13.27 -5.07
N MET A 44 -6.13 12.35 -5.57
CA MET A 44 -7.54 12.67 -5.86
C MET A 44 -8.32 13.06 -4.59
N ALA A 45 -8.05 12.44 -3.44
CA ALA A 45 -8.68 12.81 -2.18
C ALA A 45 -8.41 14.25 -1.76
N LYS A 46 -7.29 14.85 -2.14
CA LYS A 46 -6.96 16.26 -1.86
C LYS A 46 -7.90 17.25 -2.56
N SER A 47 -8.59 16.84 -3.61
CA SER A 47 -9.63 17.67 -4.26
C SER A 47 -10.86 17.90 -3.39
N PHE A 48 -11.07 17.01 -2.40
CA PHE A 48 -12.25 17.07 -1.53
C PHE A 48 -11.90 17.30 -0.04
N ILE A 49 -10.66 16.98 0.35
CA ILE A 49 -10.21 17.06 1.74
C ILE A 49 -9.05 18.06 1.81
N THR A 50 -9.34 19.26 2.30
CA THR A 50 -8.34 20.34 2.40
C THR A 50 -7.24 20.02 3.41
N LYS A 51 -6.10 20.69 3.31
CA LYS A 51 -4.98 20.56 4.26
C LYS A 51 -5.39 20.94 5.69
N LYS A 52 -6.34 21.87 5.85
CA LYS A 52 -6.92 22.25 7.17
C LYS A 52 -7.65 21.06 7.79
N ASN A 53 -8.40 20.31 7.02
CA ASN A 53 -9.19 19.17 7.51
C ASN A 53 -8.34 17.92 7.75
N ASN A 54 -7.34 17.66 6.90
CA ASN A 54 -6.39 16.56 7.10
C ASN A 54 -5.01 16.87 6.50
N LYS A 55 -4.13 17.44 7.33
CA LYS A 55 -2.76 17.77 6.92
C LYS A 55 -1.92 16.55 6.52
N TYR A 56 -2.25 15.36 7.01
CA TYR A 56 -1.49 14.13 6.76
C TYR A 56 -1.59 13.65 5.31
N LEU A 57 -2.66 13.98 4.58
CA LEU A 57 -2.77 13.69 3.14
C LEU A 57 -1.71 14.40 2.31
N TYR A 58 -1.17 15.52 2.80
CA TYR A 58 -0.27 16.43 2.07
C TYR A 58 1.22 16.18 2.34
N THR A 59 1.57 15.11 3.06
CA THR A 59 2.95 14.70 3.33
C THR A 59 3.21 13.31 2.81
N HIS A 60 4.48 12.91 2.63
CA HIS A 60 4.77 11.50 2.44
C HIS A 60 4.54 10.72 3.73
N SER A 61 4.20 9.44 3.62
CA SER A 61 3.88 8.59 4.78
C SER A 61 4.98 8.53 5.84
N PHE A 62 6.24 8.68 5.40
CA PHE A 62 7.42 8.65 6.25
C PHE A 62 7.93 10.04 6.68
N GLU A 63 7.42 11.12 6.07
CA GLU A 63 7.76 12.51 6.43
C GLU A 63 6.97 12.94 7.65
N THR A 64 7.46 12.58 8.83
CA THR A 64 6.79 12.94 10.06
C THR A 64 7.79 13.18 11.18
N ASN A 65 7.47 14.12 12.06
CA ASN A 65 8.13 14.35 13.32
C ASN A 65 7.37 13.71 14.50
N LEU A 66 6.28 13.00 14.22
CA LEU A 66 5.55 12.27 15.25
C LEU A 66 6.42 11.16 15.83
N LYS A 67 6.33 10.94 17.15
CA LYS A 67 7.00 9.81 17.82
C LYS A 67 6.62 8.45 17.23
N SER A 68 5.44 8.35 16.61
CA SER A 68 4.96 7.14 15.95
C SER A 68 4.69 7.40 14.46
N PRO A 69 5.60 7.01 13.55
CA PRO A 69 5.41 7.15 12.10
C PRO A 69 4.18 6.41 11.57
N ILE A 70 3.81 5.29 12.20
CA ILE A 70 2.61 4.54 11.80
C ILE A 70 1.32 5.35 12.07
N LYS A 71 1.29 6.20 13.10
CA LYS A 71 0.15 7.08 13.37
C LYS A 71 -0.05 8.09 12.25
N ASN A 72 1.04 8.67 11.71
CA ASN A 72 0.97 9.56 10.54
C ASN A 72 0.35 8.82 9.34
N LEU A 73 0.87 7.64 9.03
CA LEU A 73 0.36 6.82 7.94
C LEU A 73 -1.12 6.43 8.17
N TYR A 74 -1.49 6.07 9.39
CA TYR A 74 -2.88 5.72 9.72
C TYR A 74 -3.84 6.89 9.47
N LEU A 75 -3.52 8.08 9.99
CA LEU A 75 -4.32 9.29 9.81
C LEU A 75 -4.40 9.74 8.35
N GLN A 76 -3.34 9.51 7.58
CA GLN A 76 -3.34 9.71 6.13
C GLN A 76 -4.27 8.72 5.41
N SER A 77 -4.33 7.47 5.88
CA SER A 77 -5.03 6.38 5.20
C SER A 77 -6.50 6.28 5.55
N LEU A 78 -6.88 6.77 6.72
CA LEU A 78 -8.25 6.67 7.25
C LEU A 78 -9.31 7.21 6.27
N PRO A 79 -9.20 8.42 5.69
CA PRO A 79 -10.18 8.93 4.75
C PRO A 79 -10.22 8.17 3.41
N LEU A 80 -9.15 7.46 3.06
CA LEU A 80 -9.07 6.71 1.81
C LEU A 80 -9.83 5.38 1.85
N LYS A 81 -10.15 4.88 3.05
CA LYS A 81 -10.82 3.59 3.24
C LYS A 81 -12.12 3.51 2.43
N ARG A 82 -12.97 4.54 2.50
CA ARG A 82 -14.24 4.59 1.76
C ARG A 82 -14.02 4.58 0.25
N MET A 83 -12.98 5.24 -0.24
CA MET A 83 -12.66 5.28 -1.67
C MET A 83 -12.26 3.89 -2.18
N PHE A 84 -11.42 3.16 -1.42
CA PHE A 84 -11.07 1.78 -1.74
C PHE A 84 -12.28 0.85 -1.70
N GLN A 85 -13.16 0.98 -0.69
CA GLN A 85 -14.38 0.19 -0.61
C GLN A 85 -15.28 0.43 -1.83
N ASN A 86 -15.44 1.68 -2.25
CA ASN A 86 -16.25 2.00 -3.44
C ASN A 86 -15.66 1.39 -4.72
N ALA A 87 -14.34 1.37 -4.86
CA ALA A 87 -13.68 0.72 -6.00
C ALA A 87 -13.88 -0.80 -5.99
N ILE A 88 -13.81 -1.44 -4.81
CA ILE A 88 -14.10 -2.87 -4.64
C ILE A 88 -15.55 -3.17 -4.97
N ASN A 89 -16.49 -2.39 -4.43
CA ASN A 89 -17.92 -2.55 -4.70
C ASN A 89 -18.24 -2.43 -6.19
N ARG A 90 -17.60 -1.47 -6.88
CA ARG A 90 -17.74 -1.35 -8.33
C ARG A 90 -17.22 -2.59 -9.04
N ALA A 91 -16.00 -3.05 -8.72
CA ALA A 91 -15.41 -4.24 -9.33
C ALA A 91 -16.32 -5.48 -9.17
N ASN A 92 -16.92 -5.65 -7.97
CA ASN A 92 -17.84 -6.75 -7.69
C ASN A 92 -19.15 -6.64 -8.47
N ARG A 93 -19.75 -5.44 -8.58
CA ARG A 93 -20.97 -5.23 -9.38
C ARG A 93 -20.76 -5.53 -10.86
N GLU A 94 -19.59 -5.16 -11.40
CA GLU A 94 -19.26 -5.34 -12.81
C GLU A 94 -18.64 -6.72 -13.11
N GLY A 95 -18.38 -7.55 -12.08
CA GLY A 95 -17.71 -8.85 -12.24
C GLY A 95 -16.26 -8.72 -12.70
N THR A 96 -15.62 -7.55 -12.49
CA THR A 96 -14.25 -7.29 -12.92
C THR A 96 -13.24 -7.56 -11.80
N SER A 97 -12.05 -8.04 -12.15
CA SER A 97 -10.98 -8.27 -11.20
C SER A 97 -10.18 -6.98 -10.94
N LEU A 98 -9.70 -6.79 -9.70
CA LEU A 98 -9.04 -5.56 -9.27
C LEU A 98 -7.85 -5.83 -8.36
N ILE A 99 -6.75 -5.10 -8.56
CA ILE A 99 -5.66 -4.99 -7.59
C ILE A 99 -5.62 -3.58 -7.01
N ILE A 100 -5.60 -3.46 -5.69
CA ILE A 100 -5.33 -2.20 -5.00
C ILE A 100 -3.99 -2.32 -4.27
N GLU A 101 -3.04 -1.42 -4.55
CA GLU A 101 -1.72 -1.48 -3.95
C GLU A 101 -1.27 -0.14 -3.39
N GLY A 102 -0.45 -0.19 -2.35
CA GLY A 102 0.21 1.01 -1.86
C GLY A 102 0.53 1.01 -0.37
N VAL A 103 1.20 2.07 0.05
CA VAL A 103 1.59 2.25 1.46
C VAL A 103 0.38 2.49 2.37
N ASN A 104 -0.69 3.08 1.83
CA ASN A 104 -1.92 3.35 2.57
C ASN A 104 -2.79 2.10 2.78
N ILE A 105 -2.41 0.96 2.22
CA ILE A 105 -3.08 -0.32 2.43
C ILE A 105 -2.54 -0.96 3.71
N ILE A 106 -3.23 -0.68 4.82
CA ILE A 106 -2.80 -1.02 6.19
C ILE A 106 -3.63 -2.20 6.72
N PRO A 107 -3.00 -3.32 7.15
CA PRO A 107 -3.70 -4.41 7.81
C PRO A 107 -4.48 -3.95 9.04
N GLY A 108 -5.73 -4.39 9.19
CA GLY A 108 -6.63 -4.02 10.28
C GLY A 108 -7.33 -2.66 10.11
N LEU A 109 -6.89 -1.81 9.17
CA LEU A 109 -7.66 -0.65 8.71
C LEU A 109 -8.41 -0.99 7.42
N MET A 110 -7.72 -1.65 6.48
CA MET A 110 -8.25 -2.03 5.17
C MET A 110 -8.79 -3.47 5.22
N GLU A 111 -9.72 -3.71 6.15
CA GLU A 111 -10.46 -4.95 6.22
C GLU A 111 -11.79 -4.75 5.45
N PHE A 112 -11.82 -5.30 4.25
CA PHE A 112 -12.97 -5.27 3.36
C PHE A 112 -13.52 -6.69 3.22
N ASN A 113 -14.82 -6.80 3.00
CA ASN A 113 -15.44 -8.06 2.59
C ASN A 113 -15.03 -8.40 1.15
N GLU A 114 -15.10 -9.68 0.79
CA GLU A 114 -14.90 -10.15 -0.58
C GLU A 114 -13.49 -9.90 -1.16
N ILE A 115 -12.46 -9.99 -0.32
CA ILE A 115 -11.06 -9.94 -0.74
C ILE A 115 -10.50 -11.35 -0.86
N ASP A 116 -10.02 -11.71 -2.06
CA ASP A 116 -9.41 -13.03 -2.31
C ASP A 116 -7.99 -13.13 -1.72
N LYS A 117 -7.22 -12.05 -1.75
CA LYS A 117 -5.86 -12.03 -1.19
C LYS A 117 -5.53 -10.71 -0.51
N LYS A 118 -5.09 -10.82 0.74
CA LYS A 118 -4.51 -9.74 1.55
C LYS A 118 -3.01 -10.00 1.68
N ILE A 119 -2.19 -9.14 1.10
CA ILE A 119 -0.73 -9.35 1.02
C ILE A 119 -0.02 -8.16 1.63
N LEU A 120 0.94 -8.42 2.52
CA LEU A 120 1.91 -7.43 2.98
C LEU A 120 3.29 -7.76 2.40
N LEU A 121 3.85 -6.84 1.63
CA LEU A 121 5.23 -6.94 1.17
C LEU A 121 6.19 -6.29 2.16
N ILE A 122 7.29 -6.96 2.40
CA ILE A 122 8.37 -6.50 3.26
C ILE A 122 9.73 -6.71 2.61
N VAL A 123 10.74 -6.05 3.11
CA VAL A 123 12.16 -6.35 2.88
C VAL A 123 12.83 -6.49 4.24
N LYS A 124 13.22 -7.71 4.62
CA LYS A 124 13.83 -7.97 5.93
C LYS A 124 15.21 -7.34 6.03
N ASP A 125 16.06 -7.55 5.03
CA ASP A 125 17.42 -7.01 4.97
C ASP A 125 17.38 -5.48 4.86
N GLU A 126 17.93 -4.81 5.87
CA GLU A 126 17.91 -3.36 5.97
C GLU A 126 18.82 -2.69 4.93
N LYS A 127 20.03 -3.23 4.72
CA LYS A 127 20.98 -2.71 3.73
C LYS A 127 20.41 -2.81 2.32
N LYS A 128 19.75 -3.94 2.02
CA LYS A 128 19.08 -4.15 0.72
C LYS A 128 17.89 -3.22 0.55
N HIS A 129 17.08 -3.02 1.60
CA HIS A 129 15.97 -2.07 1.57
C HIS A 129 16.44 -0.64 1.29
N LEU A 130 17.54 -0.21 1.94
CA LEU A 130 18.15 1.11 1.69
C LEU A 130 18.61 1.25 0.23
N LYS A 131 19.27 0.21 -0.32
CA LYS A 131 19.66 0.20 -1.74
C LYS A 131 18.45 0.34 -2.67
N MET A 132 17.36 -0.37 -2.38
CA MET A 132 16.11 -0.29 -3.15
C MET A 132 15.47 1.10 -3.07
N ILE A 133 15.54 1.76 -1.92
CA ILE A 133 15.04 3.13 -1.75
C ILE A 133 15.88 4.10 -2.59
N LYS A 134 17.22 4.06 -2.46
CA LYS A 134 18.13 4.92 -3.23
C LYS A 134 17.95 4.76 -4.74
N LYS A 135 17.81 3.51 -5.23
CA LYS A 135 17.53 3.24 -6.64
C LYS A 135 16.20 3.85 -7.10
N ASN A 136 15.18 3.86 -6.25
CA ASN A 136 13.88 4.48 -6.57
C ASN A 136 13.93 6.01 -6.53
N ASP A 137 14.79 6.60 -5.69
CA ASP A 137 14.89 8.06 -5.57
C ASP A 137 15.42 8.71 -6.85
N THR A 138 16.33 8.05 -7.57
CA THR A 138 16.82 8.51 -8.87
C THR A 138 15.72 8.63 -9.93
N HIS A 139 14.65 7.85 -9.81
CA HIS A 139 13.53 7.87 -10.76
C HIS A 139 12.32 8.68 -10.30
N LYS A 140 12.25 9.06 -9.02
CA LYS A 140 11.03 9.64 -8.43
C LYS A 140 11.20 11.04 -7.87
N LEU A 141 12.31 11.69 -8.10
CA LEU A 141 12.58 13.07 -7.64
C LEU A 141 12.29 13.29 -6.14
N ARG A 142 12.47 12.27 -5.31
CA ARG A 142 12.29 12.38 -3.87
C ARG A 142 13.50 11.83 -3.14
N VAL A 143 14.00 12.61 -2.20
CA VAL A 143 15.14 12.25 -1.38
C VAL A 143 14.69 11.62 -0.07
N VAL A 144 15.24 10.45 0.24
CA VAL A 144 15.04 9.79 1.53
C VAL A 144 16.34 9.87 2.33
N ASN A 145 16.37 10.74 3.33
CA ASN A 145 17.47 10.83 4.29
C ASN A 145 17.38 9.73 5.35
N ASP A 146 18.41 9.64 6.21
CA ASP A 146 18.50 8.60 7.25
C ASP A 146 17.31 8.62 8.23
N LYS A 147 16.81 9.82 8.61
CA LYS A 147 15.65 9.97 9.46
C LYS A 147 14.39 9.37 8.79
N TYR A 148 14.20 9.66 7.52
CA TYR A 148 13.07 9.13 6.74
C TYR A 148 13.19 7.63 6.53
N PHE A 149 14.42 7.14 6.35
CA PHE A 149 14.66 5.70 6.29
C PHE A 149 14.29 4.99 7.60
N LYS A 150 14.70 5.53 8.76
CA LYS A 150 14.29 5.01 10.07
C LYS A 150 12.76 4.98 10.21
N ASN A 151 12.06 6.02 9.76
CA ASN A 151 10.60 6.06 9.77
C ASN A 151 9.99 4.98 8.86
N ILE A 152 10.54 4.76 7.67
CA ILE A 152 10.09 3.69 6.75
C ILE A 152 10.25 2.32 7.41
N ARG A 153 11.38 2.06 8.10
CA ARG A 153 11.63 0.80 8.82
C ARG A 153 10.66 0.63 9.99
N ALA A 154 10.42 1.67 10.76
CA ALA A 154 9.45 1.67 11.86
C ALA A 154 8.02 1.38 11.35
N ILE A 155 7.61 2.00 10.24
CA ILE A 155 6.34 1.71 9.58
C ILE A 155 6.28 0.24 9.17
N GLN A 156 7.31 -0.29 8.50
CA GLN A 156 7.33 -1.70 8.09
C GLN A 156 7.19 -2.64 9.29
N HIS A 157 7.92 -2.39 10.38
CA HIS A 157 7.79 -3.20 11.60
C HIS A 157 6.36 -3.23 12.13
N GLN A 158 5.71 -2.07 12.24
CA GLN A 158 4.33 -1.99 12.69
C GLN A 158 3.34 -2.66 11.73
N LEU A 159 3.56 -2.54 10.42
CA LEU A 159 2.74 -3.24 9.42
C LEU A 159 2.86 -4.76 9.54
N ILE A 160 4.06 -5.29 9.87
CA ILE A 160 4.28 -6.72 10.12
C ILE A 160 3.47 -7.20 11.31
N LEU A 161 3.52 -6.48 12.45
CA LEU A 161 2.75 -6.82 13.64
C LEU A 161 1.24 -6.85 13.33
N ARG A 162 0.76 -5.85 12.60
CA ARG A 162 -0.65 -5.78 12.18
C ARG A 162 -1.00 -6.90 11.20
N ALA A 163 -0.16 -7.21 10.23
CA ALA A 163 -0.40 -8.28 9.27
C ALA A 163 -0.53 -9.64 9.95
N LYS A 164 0.29 -9.92 10.96
CA LYS A 164 0.17 -11.12 11.79
C LYS A 164 -1.17 -11.14 12.56
N LYS A 165 -1.54 -10.02 13.19
CA LYS A 165 -2.80 -9.90 13.95
C LYS A 165 -4.05 -10.10 13.08
N TYR A 166 -4.03 -9.65 11.83
CA TYR A 166 -5.18 -9.67 10.91
C TYR A 166 -5.07 -10.73 9.80
N ASN A 167 -4.17 -11.73 9.98
CA ASN A 167 -3.99 -12.87 9.07
C ASN A 167 -3.73 -12.48 7.60
N TRP A 168 -2.89 -11.46 7.39
CA TRP A 168 -2.41 -11.12 6.05
C TRP A 168 -1.22 -12.00 5.67
N LYS A 169 -1.16 -12.41 4.41
CA LYS A 169 0.02 -13.10 3.87
C LYS A 169 1.20 -12.14 3.81
N ILE A 170 2.29 -12.46 4.52
CA ILE A 170 3.54 -11.68 4.47
C ILE A 170 4.46 -12.32 3.44
N ILE A 171 4.99 -11.50 2.51
CA ILE A 171 5.95 -11.92 1.49
C ILE A 171 7.21 -11.07 1.63
N ASP A 172 8.35 -11.71 1.87
CA ASP A 172 9.65 -11.07 1.91
C ASP A 172 10.22 -10.94 0.49
N ARG A 173 10.54 -9.71 0.10
CA ARG A 173 11.14 -9.36 -1.20
C ARG A 173 12.64 -9.06 -1.08
N THR A 174 13.27 -9.53 -0.01
CA THR A 174 14.73 -9.41 0.16
C THR A 174 15.47 -10.09 -0.99
N ILE A 175 14.99 -11.25 -1.45
CA ILE A 175 15.49 -11.94 -2.64
C ILE A 175 14.40 -11.86 -3.70
N ILE A 176 14.61 -11.02 -4.71
CA ILE A 176 13.77 -10.99 -5.91
C ILE A 176 14.43 -11.98 -6.88
N LYS A 177 13.77 -13.11 -7.12
CA LYS A 177 14.12 -13.99 -8.21
C LYS A 177 13.69 -13.39 -9.53
#